data_dd0899589e5f391188199b5a0213fc89
#
_entry.id   dd0899589e5f391188199b5a0213fc89
#
_cell.length_a   1.000
_cell.length_b   1.000
_cell.length_c   1.000
_cell.angle_alpha   90.00
_cell.angle_beta   90.00
_cell.angle_gamma   90.00
#
_symmetry.space_group_name_H-M   'P 1'
#
loop_
_entity.id
_entity.type
_entity.pdbx_description
1 polymer ?
#
loop_
_entity_poly.entity_id
_entity_poly.type
_entity_poly.pdbx_seq_one_letter_code
_entity_poly.pdbx_strand_id
1 'polypeptide(L)'
;MATLQLESKDSGEQVACIQSQVSNGKTANVPAVSYVAAGVAGAALVLTGMSAVSAALAGGSSMVGLGGAGGAVGSTASAGGMGTISPSFTEVFGWFQGMAMNGMMSVNYPPVYRTFVKNFGFSTGLVPWDSMLISIDNFRAATGGNLTESSVAALRNTTLVFPDGSETTLSKRSTVEGAVQEFLRLARRQIETNFDTTVSTNSTDTVIGTDNETVRVAVKGIQAYVQELSIPSADTFMTVLLIVAIIVAAIVVGILLVKVILEFWALFGSFPKGLAEFRKGYWGAIARAITSLILLLYGIWVLYCVFQFTKGDSWAAKTLAGVTLALFTGILILFSWKIWRTARKLKRMEGDIGGLYEDKSIWVKYSLFYESYRRDYWWIFVPTIIYMFVKGFVLAAADGNGMTQTIAQLIVEGLMLILLLWSRPYERKSGNVINIIIQVVRVLSVACILVFVEQFGIAQTTQTVTGVVLIAIQSALTGILAILIAWNAILACCKENPHVKRRKEMGMYSGFSICKVK
;
A
#
# COMPACT_ATOMS: atom_id res chain seq x y z
N MET A 1 15.04 -15.41 -28.41
CA MET A 1 14.09 -16.48 -28.76
C MET A 1 14.86 -17.59 -29.44
N ALA A 2 14.68 -18.84 -29.01
CA ALA A 2 15.12 -20.02 -29.75
C ALA A 2 13.89 -20.61 -30.45
N THR A 3 14.01 -20.84 -31.73
CA THR A 3 12.95 -21.46 -32.55
C THR A 3 13.42 -22.84 -32.93
N LEU A 4 12.71 -23.88 -32.51
CA LEU A 4 12.95 -25.25 -32.92
C LEU A 4 11.93 -25.59 -34.02
N GLN A 5 12.41 -25.82 -35.20
CA GLN A 5 11.61 -26.29 -36.34
C GLN A 5 11.83 -27.78 -36.47
N LEU A 6 10.75 -28.55 -36.41
CA LEU A 6 10.76 -29.99 -36.70
C LEU A 6 10.25 -30.19 -38.12
N GLU A 7 11.11 -30.69 -38.98
CA GLU A 7 10.75 -31.08 -40.36
C GLU A 7 10.62 -32.59 -40.45
N SER A 8 9.60 -33.06 -41.16
CA SER A 8 9.45 -34.48 -41.48
C SER A 8 10.56 -34.92 -42.42
N LYS A 9 11.25 -36.01 -42.08
CA LYS A 9 12.35 -36.55 -42.86
C LYS A 9 11.94 -37.07 -44.22
N ASP A 10 10.66 -37.43 -44.38
CA ASP A 10 10.13 -38.07 -45.59
C ASP A 10 9.45 -37.09 -46.57
N SER A 11 8.86 -36.02 -46.07
CA SER A 11 8.11 -35.03 -46.87
C SER A 11 8.76 -33.65 -46.93
N GLY A 12 9.73 -33.34 -46.08
CA GLY A 12 10.31 -31.99 -45.97
C GLY A 12 9.34 -30.93 -45.45
N GLU A 13 8.12 -31.33 -45.03
CA GLU A 13 7.15 -30.39 -44.47
C GLU A 13 7.44 -30.08 -42.99
N GLN A 14 7.21 -28.85 -42.62
CA GLN A 14 7.29 -28.42 -41.22
C GLN A 14 6.14 -29.03 -40.41
N VAL A 15 6.47 -29.97 -39.53
CA VAL A 15 5.49 -30.69 -38.70
C VAL A 15 5.16 -29.93 -37.44
N ALA A 16 6.12 -29.20 -36.86
CA ALA A 16 5.91 -28.38 -35.70
C ALA A 16 6.95 -27.26 -35.62
N CYS A 17 6.53 -26.09 -35.17
CA CYS A 17 7.39 -24.96 -34.82
C CYS A 17 7.18 -24.62 -33.36
N ILE A 18 8.20 -24.86 -32.52
CA ILE A 18 8.17 -24.54 -31.12
C ILE A 18 9.05 -23.30 -30.89
N GLN A 19 8.46 -22.20 -30.47
CA GLN A 19 9.19 -21.02 -30.05
C GLN A 19 9.31 -21.03 -28.52
N SER A 20 10.54 -20.97 -28.03
CA SER A 20 10.81 -20.89 -26.61
C SER A 20 11.60 -19.61 -26.32
N GLN A 21 11.25 -18.93 -25.24
CA GLN A 21 12.04 -17.82 -24.75
C GLN A 21 13.31 -18.36 -24.07
N VAL A 22 14.45 -18.05 -24.63
CA VAL A 22 15.73 -18.29 -23.94
C VAL A 22 16.03 -17.08 -23.07
N SER A 23 15.84 -17.24 -21.78
CA SER A 23 16.25 -16.27 -20.76
C SER A 23 17.70 -16.58 -20.33
N ASN A 24 18.50 -15.56 -20.12
CA ASN A 24 19.86 -15.71 -19.55
C ASN A 24 19.82 -15.99 -18.02
N GLY A 25 18.66 -16.33 -17.45
CA GLY A 25 18.45 -16.58 -16.03
C GLY A 25 18.51 -15.34 -15.14
N LYS A 26 18.83 -14.16 -15.69
CA LYS A 26 18.82 -12.91 -14.94
C LYS A 26 17.41 -12.36 -14.86
N THR A 27 16.82 -12.41 -13.68
CA THR A 27 15.52 -11.78 -13.39
C THR A 27 15.74 -10.40 -12.78
N ALA A 28 14.78 -9.48 -12.98
CA ALA A 28 14.78 -8.16 -12.33
C ALA A 28 14.36 -8.25 -10.84
N ASN A 29 14.54 -9.39 -10.21
CA ASN A 29 14.25 -9.58 -8.80
C ASN A 29 15.38 -8.96 -7.97
N VAL A 30 15.27 -7.66 -7.72
CA VAL A 30 16.19 -6.92 -6.86
C VAL A 30 15.47 -6.70 -5.52
N PRO A 31 15.80 -7.45 -4.45
CA PRO A 31 15.18 -7.29 -3.13
C PRO A 31 15.28 -5.84 -2.61
N ALA A 32 16.31 -5.11 -3.02
CA ALA A 32 16.48 -3.70 -2.70
C ALA A 32 15.28 -2.83 -3.12
N VAL A 33 14.55 -3.18 -4.18
CA VAL A 33 13.38 -2.41 -4.65
C VAL A 33 12.27 -2.39 -3.60
N SER A 34 11.95 -3.52 -2.97
CA SER A 34 10.94 -3.58 -1.92
C SER A 34 11.38 -2.85 -0.66
N TYR A 35 12.66 -2.94 -0.27
CA TYR A 35 13.21 -2.20 0.87
C TYR A 35 13.22 -0.69 0.63
N VAL A 36 13.60 -0.24 -0.58
CA VAL A 36 13.55 1.18 -0.96
C VAL A 36 12.11 1.69 -0.96
N ALA A 37 11.18 0.95 -1.54
CA ALA A 37 9.77 1.33 -1.55
C ALA A 37 9.18 1.42 -0.14
N ALA A 38 9.45 0.41 0.72
CA ALA A 38 9.04 0.43 2.12
C ALA A 38 9.72 1.58 2.90
N GLY A 39 10.98 1.87 2.61
CA GLY A 39 11.71 3.00 3.18
C GLY A 39 11.11 4.36 2.79
N VAL A 40 10.72 4.54 1.54
CA VAL A 40 10.04 5.76 1.05
C VAL A 40 8.68 5.93 1.74
N ALA A 41 7.89 4.86 1.86
CA ALA A 41 6.63 4.89 2.59
C ALA A 41 6.84 5.20 4.10
N GLY A 42 7.84 4.56 4.71
CA GLY A 42 8.20 4.81 6.11
C GLY A 42 8.68 6.24 6.35
N ALA A 43 9.50 6.80 5.46
CA ALA A 43 9.93 8.19 5.54
C ALA A 43 8.74 9.17 5.45
N ALA A 44 7.79 8.92 4.55
CA ALA A 44 6.56 9.70 4.46
C ALA A 44 5.73 9.63 5.76
N LEU A 45 5.65 8.44 6.38
CA LEU A 45 4.95 8.23 7.64
C LEU A 45 5.62 8.99 8.81
N VAL A 46 6.96 8.91 8.92
CA VAL A 46 7.74 9.60 9.95
C VAL A 46 7.60 11.11 9.83
N LEU A 47 7.73 11.66 8.61
CA LEU A 47 7.54 13.11 8.37
C LEU A 47 6.14 13.58 8.76
N THR A 48 5.12 12.78 8.44
CA THR A 48 3.74 13.05 8.81
C THR A 48 3.57 13.06 10.34
N GLY A 49 4.16 12.08 11.01
CA GLY A 49 4.17 11.99 12.49
C GLY A 49 4.89 13.15 13.15
N MET A 50 6.08 13.50 12.65
CA MET A 50 6.87 14.63 13.19
C MET A 50 6.14 15.97 13.05
N SER A 51 5.47 16.22 11.93
CA SER A 51 4.67 17.44 11.72
C SER A 51 3.48 17.52 12.68
N ALA A 52 2.83 16.40 12.97
CA ALA A 52 1.73 16.32 13.94
C ALA A 52 2.23 16.58 15.38
N VAL A 53 3.37 16.01 15.77
CA VAL A 53 3.97 16.24 17.10
C VAL A 53 4.42 17.69 17.27
N SER A 54 5.07 18.27 16.26
CA SER A 54 5.50 19.68 16.32
C SER A 54 4.32 20.66 16.43
N ALA A 55 3.22 20.38 15.72
CA ALA A 55 1.99 21.16 15.82
C ALA A 55 1.34 21.06 17.21
N ALA A 56 1.35 19.89 17.83
CA ALA A 56 0.85 19.66 19.17
C ALA A 56 1.68 20.37 20.25
N LEU A 57 3.01 20.34 20.15
CA LEU A 57 3.94 21.05 21.04
C LEU A 57 3.82 22.56 20.91
N ALA A 58 3.47 23.08 19.72
CA ALA A 58 3.24 24.49 19.47
C ALA A 58 1.90 25.03 20.02
N GLY A 59 1.10 24.20 20.70
CA GLY A 59 -0.20 24.59 21.27
C GLY A 59 -1.35 24.63 20.27
N GLY A 60 -1.16 24.07 19.08
CA GLY A 60 -2.22 23.84 18.10
C GLY A 60 -3.09 22.65 18.49
N SER A 61 -4.41 22.76 18.29
CA SER A 61 -5.40 21.69 18.58
C SER A 61 -5.30 20.44 17.68
N SER A 62 -4.25 20.33 16.90
CA SER A 62 -4.06 19.35 15.84
C SER A 62 -3.46 18.01 16.26
N MET A 63 -3.28 17.74 17.57
CA MET A 63 -2.74 16.44 18.03
C MET A 63 -3.71 15.27 17.86
N VAL A 64 -4.96 15.54 17.51
CA VAL A 64 -5.94 14.49 17.17
C VAL A 64 -5.53 13.68 15.92
N GLY A 65 -4.57 14.21 15.14
CA GLY A 65 -4.04 13.57 13.94
C GLY A 65 -2.93 12.53 14.17
N LEU A 66 -2.40 12.34 15.39
CA LEU A 66 -1.29 11.38 15.63
C LEU A 66 -1.71 9.91 15.45
N GLY A 67 -3.00 9.64 15.47
CA GLY A 67 -3.55 8.29 15.34
C GLY A 67 -3.89 7.83 13.92
N GLY A 68 -3.59 8.58 12.87
CA GLY A 68 -4.00 8.17 11.54
C GLY A 68 -2.96 8.41 10.46
N ALA A 69 -2.52 7.35 9.82
CA ALA A 69 -1.68 7.41 8.62
C ALA A 69 -2.34 8.20 7.45
N GLY A 70 -3.63 8.52 7.54
CA GLY A 70 -4.38 9.27 6.54
C GLY A 70 -4.78 10.70 6.94
N GLY A 71 -4.78 11.02 8.24
CA GLY A 71 -5.31 12.30 8.73
C GLY A 71 -4.27 13.41 8.93
N ALA A 72 -2.99 13.09 8.80
CA ALA A 72 -1.93 14.07 9.07
C ALA A 72 -1.61 14.98 7.88
N VAL A 73 -2.28 14.82 6.76
CA VAL A 73 -2.00 15.54 5.52
C VAL A 73 -2.63 16.91 5.47
N GLY A 74 -3.76 17.09 6.14
CA GLY A 74 -4.48 18.36 6.14
C GLY A 74 -4.02 19.36 7.20
N SER A 75 -3.50 18.88 8.35
CA SER A 75 -3.18 19.74 9.49
C SER A 75 -1.95 20.64 9.33
N THR A 76 -1.14 20.42 8.30
CA THR A 76 -0.06 21.36 7.95
C THR A 76 -0.58 22.64 7.26
N ALA A 77 -1.86 22.70 6.91
CA ALA A 77 -2.45 23.84 6.21
C ALA A 77 -2.69 25.05 7.09
N SER A 78 -2.97 24.87 8.40
CA SER A 78 -3.27 25.98 9.31
C SER A 78 -2.07 26.59 10.01
N ALA A 79 -0.88 25.99 9.94
CA ALA A 79 0.35 26.63 10.36
C ALA A 79 0.92 27.41 9.18
N GLY A 80 0.50 28.68 9.02
CA GLY A 80 0.89 29.59 7.93
C GLY A 80 2.39 29.65 7.66
N GLY A 81 2.89 28.76 6.85
CA GLY A 81 4.29 28.72 6.45
C GLY A 81 4.45 27.92 5.16
N MET A 82 4.73 28.66 4.10
CA MET A 82 5.28 28.27 2.81
C MET A 82 4.95 26.84 2.38
N GLY A 83 4.05 26.75 1.40
CA GLY A 83 3.57 25.51 0.81
C GLY A 83 4.66 24.60 0.24
N THR A 84 5.23 23.76 1.08
CA THR A 84 6.09 22.69 0.64
C THR A 84 5.26 21.63 -0.08
N ILE A 85 5.69 21.25 -1.27
CA ILE A 85 5.07 20.22 -2.08
C ILE A 85 5.48 18.88 -1.46
N SER A 86 4.64 18.31 -0.59
CA SER A 86 4.92 17.00 0.01
C SER A 86 3.81 16.03 -0.34
N PRO A 87 4.11 14.90 -1.00
CA PRO A 87 3.17 13.81 -1.10
C PRO A 87 2.91 13.23 0.30
N SER A 88 1.65 12.89 0.55
CA SER A 88 1.24 12.27 1.79
C SER A 88 1.61 10.78 1.84
N PHE A 89 1.70 10.23 3.05
CA PHE A 89 1.83 8.78 3.22
C PHE A 89 0.74 8.01 2.47
N THR A 90 -0.50 8.46 2.53
CA THR A 90 -1.64 7.82 1.87
C THR A 90 -1.50 7.82 0.34
N GLU A 91 -0.99 8.90 -0.25
CA GLU A 91 -0.76 9.00 -1.70
C GLU A 91 0.35 8.04 -2.14
N VAL A 92 1.47 8.02 -1.42
CA VAL A 92 2.61 7.14 -1.73
C VAL A 92 2.26 5.67 -1.53
N PHE A 93 1.62 5.35 -0.41
CA PHE A 93 1.21 3.98 -0.11
C PHE A 93 0.13 3.48 -1.07
N GLY A 94 -0.86 4.33 -1.38
CA GLY A 94 -1.88 4.05 -2.40
C GLY A 94 -1.31 3.94 -3.82
N TRP A 95 -0.18 4.58 -4.12
CA TRP A 95 0.57 4.37 -5.35
C TRP A 95 1.15 2.95 -5.42
N PHE A 96 1.82 2.49 -4.36
CA PHE A 96 2.35 1.12 -4.27
C PHE A 96 1.26 0.05 -4.33
N GLN A 97 0.13 0.28 -3.64
CA GLN A 97 -1.05 -0.59 -3.78
C GLN A 97 -1.55 -0.67 -5.22
N GLY A 98 -1.57 0.46 -5.93
CA GLY A 98 -1.94 0.50 -7.34
C GLY A 98 -1.02 -0.34 -8.22
N MET A 99 0.29 -0.30 -7.99
CA MET A 99 1.26 -1.15 -8.72
C MET A 99 1.08 -2.63 -8.42
N ALA A 100 0.86 -2.99 -7.16
CA ALA A 100 0.58 -4.38 -6.78
C ALA A 100 -0.73 -4.89 -7.42
N MET A 101 -1.81 -4.08 -7.39
CA MET A 101 -3.08 -4.42 -8.03
C MET A 101 -2.95 -4.59 -9.54
N ASN A 102 -2.14 -3.77 -10.20
CA ASN A 102 -1.84 -3.94 -11.61
C ASN A 102 -1.16 -5.29 -11.90
N GLY A 103 -0.28 -5.76 -11.00
CA GLY A 103 0.35 -7.08 -11.12
C GLY A 103 -0.59 -8.27 -10.89
N MET A 104 -1.77 -8.02 -10.34
CA MET A 104 -2.79 -9.06 -10.05
C MET A 104 -3.79 -9.26 -11.19
N MET A 105 -3.68 -8.54 -12.31
CA MET A 105 -4.57 -8.73 -13.47
C MET A 105 -4.24 -10.03 -14.21
N SER A 106 -5.25 -10.68 -14.75
CA SER A 106 -5.15 -11.99 -15.45
C SER A 106 -4.70 -11.82 -16.91
N VAL A 107 -3.52 -11.22 -17.12
CA VAL A 107 -2.92 -10.96 -18.44
C VAL A 107 -1.52 -11.56 -18.53
N ASN A 108 -0.98 -11.70 -19.75
CA ASN A 108 0.34 -12.26 -20.02
C ASN A 108 1.45 -11.26 -19.76
N TYR A 109 1.85 -11.14 -18.50
CA TYR A 109 2.96 -10.26 -18.17
C TYR A 109 4.31 -10.82 -18.60
N PRO A 110 5.19 -9.99 -19.19
CA PRO A 110 6.58 -10.38 -19.36
C PRO A 110 7.24 -10.61 -17.99
N PRO A 111 8.16 -11.58 -17.84
CA PRO A 111 8.77 -11.95 -16.56
C PRO A 111 9.41 -10.78 -15.82
N VAL A 112 9.98 -9.83 -16.58
CA VAL A 112 10.62 -8.62 -16.02
C VAL A 112 9.61 -7.74 -15.27
N TYR A 113 8.42 -7.51 -15.83
CA TYR A 113 7.39 -6.71 -15.18
C TYR A 113 6.78 -7.44 -13.99
N ARG A 114 6.50 -8.73 -14.12
CA ARG A 114 5.96 -9.56 -13.04
C ARG A 114 6.86 -9.55 -11.80
N THR A 115 8.16 -9.77 -11.97
CA THR A 115 9.14 -9.72 -10.88
C THR A 115 9.29 -8.31 -10.28
N PHE A 116 9.09 -7.26 -11.06
CA PHE A 116 9.10 -5.88 -10.57
C PHE A 116 7.90 -5.60 -9.66
N VAL A 117 6.66 -5.87 -10.10
CA VAL A 117 5.45 -5.54 -9.32
C VAL A 117 5.31 -6.37 -8.04
N LYS A 118 5.88 -7.57 -8.00
CA LYS A 118 5.95 -8.42 -6.83
C LYS A 118 6.59 -7.73 -5.61
N ASN A 119 7.56 -6.84 -5.83
CA ASN A 119 8.22 -6.12 -4.75
C ASN A 119 7.27 -5.20 -3.94
N PHE A 120 6.08 -4.90 -4.48
CA PHE A 120 5.08 -4.06 -3.82
C PHE A 120 4.01 -4.85 -3.06
N GLY A 121 4.13 -6.18 -2.95
CA GLY A 121 3.20 -7.05 -2.22
C GLY A 121 2.98 -6.63 -0.76
N PHE A 122 4.01 -6.08 -0.10
CA PHE A 122 3.92 -5.58 1.27
C PHE A 122 2.82 -4.50 1.44
N SER A 123 2.58 -3.68 0.41
CA SER A 123 1.58 -2.60 0.45
C SER A 123 0.14 -3.11 0.47
N THR A 124 -0.06 -4.37 0.09
CA THR A 124 -1.36 -5.05 0.08
C THR A 124 -1.58 -5.96 1.30
N GLY A 125 -0.61 -6.00 2.22
CA GLY A 125 -0.65 -6.87 3.39
C GLY A 125 -0.23 -8.32 3.12
N LEU A 126 0.27 -8.61 1.92
CA LEU A 126 0.82 -9.93 1.58
C LEU A 126 2.26 -10.04 2.10
N VAL A 127 2.41 -10.62 3.26
CA VAL A 127 3.71 -10.88 3.89
C VAL A 127 3.87 -12.39 4.07
N PRO A 128 4.83 -13.04 3.39
CA PRO A 128 5.07 -14.46 3.56
C PRO A 128 5.73 -14.73 4.92
N TRP A 129 4.93 -15.24 5.85
CA TRP A 129 5.37 -15.60 7.20
C TRP A 129 5.01 -17.07 7.46
N ASP A 130 5.99 -17.95 7.38
CA ASP A 130 5.79 -19.40 7.38
C ASP A 130 5.00 -19.94 8.58
N SER A 131 5.33 -19.52 9.80
CA SER A 131 4.63 -19.99 10.99
C SER A 131 3.16 -19.54 11.03
N MET A 132 2.87 -18.34 10.51
CA MET A 132 1.51 -17.82 10.37
C MET A 132 0.74 -18.60 9.28
N LEU A 133 1.36 -18.87 8.14
CA LEU A 133 0.75 -19.61 7.03
C LEU A 133 0.42 -21.05 7.43
N ILE A 134 1.32 -21.74 8.16
CA ILE A 134 1.05 -23.08 8.72
C ILE A 134 -0.14 -23.04 9.70
N SER A 135 -0.24 -21.99 10.52
CA SER A 135 -1.38 -21.82 11.44
C SER A 135 -2.70 -21.60 10.69
N ILE A 136 -2.67 -20.90 9.56
CA ILE A 136 -3.82 -20.70 8.66
C ILE A 136 -4.21 -22.02 8.00
N ASP A 137 -3.24 -22.82 7.51
CA ASP A 137 -3.49 -24.14 6.96
C ASP A 137 -4.19 -25.05 7.98
N ASN A 138 -3.73 -25.07 9.24
CA ASN A 138 -4.36 -25.84 10.33
C ASN A 138 -5.80 -25.36 10.60
N PHE A 139 -6.04 -24.06 10.60
CA PHE A 139 -7.39 -23.50 10.74
C PHE A 139 -8.30 -23.90 9.58
N ARG A 140 -7.79 -23.86 8.34
CA ARG A 140 -8.54 -24.29 7.17
C ARG A 140 -8.86 -25.77 7.20
N ALA A 141 -7.92 -26.61 7.62
CA ALA A 141 -8.15 -28.05 7.80
C ALA A 141 -9.32 -28.32 8.76
N ALA A 142 -9.38 -27.57 9.87
CA ALA A 142 -10.45 -27.70 10.85
C ALA A 142 -11.81 -27.16 10.36
N THR A 143 -11.82 -26.34 9.28
CA THR A 143 -13.02 -25.66 8.76
C THR A 143 -13.37 -26.04 7.31
N GLY A 144 -13.00 -27.26 6.89
CA GLY A 144 -13.40 -27.85 5.62
C GLY A 144 -12.55 -27.41 4.43
N GLY A 145 -11.35 -26.90 4.64
CA GLY A 145 -10.41 -26.54 3.58
C GLY A 145 -9.70 -27.77 2.99
N ASN A 146 -9.41 -27.73 1.69
CA ASN A 146 -8.65 -28.75 0.98
C ASN A 146 -7.15 -28.40 0.99
N LEU A 147 -6.36 -29.09 1.81
CA LEU A 147 -4.92 -28.86 1.92
C LEU A 147 -4.10 -29.54 0.83
N THR A 148 -4.67 -30.46 0.04
CA THR A 148 -3.92 -31.21 -0.98
C THR A 148 -3.52 -30.32 -2.16
N GLU A 149 -4.37 -29.37 -2.55
CA GLU A 149 -4.15 -28.50 -3.70
C GLU A 149 -3.59 -27.13 -3.32
N SER A 150 -3.97 -26.61 -2.17
CA SER A 150 -3.63 -25.25 -1.76
C SER A 150 -3.20 -25.19 -0.29
N SER A 151 -1.99 -25.63 -0.03
CA SER A 151 -1.31 -25.50 1.27
C SER A 151 0.13 -25.05 1.07
N VAL A 152 0.77 -24.63 2.15
CA VAL A 152 2.20 -24.28 2.14
C VAL A 152 3.06 -25.46 1.68
N ALA A 153 2.72 -26.67 2.14
CA ALA A 153 3.43 -27.89 1.76
C ALA A 153 3.25 -28.22 0.28
N ALA A 154 2.01 -28.15 -0.24
CA ALA A 154 1.71 -28.36 -1.65
C ALA A 154 2.43 -27.33 -2.53
N LEU A 155 2.39 -26.05 -2.14
CA LEU A 155 3.01 -24.96 -2.90
C LEU A 155 4.54 -25.12 -3.00
N ARG A 156 5.20 -25.62 -1.97
CA ARG A 156 6.65 -25.88 -1.99
C ARG A 156 7.08 -26.97 -2.97
N ASN A 157 6.17 -27.90 -3.26
CA ASN A 157 6.40 -29.02 -4.19
C ASN A 157 5.84 -28.72 -5.59
N THR A 158 5.42 -27.50 -5.85
CA THR A 158 4.77 -27.09 -7.11
C THR A 158 5.70 -26.24 -7.95
N THR A 159 5.74 -26.51 -9.26
CA THR A 159 6.33 -25.63 -10.27
C THR A 159 5.21 -24.78 -10.88
N LEU A 160 5.28 -23.47 -10.70
CA LEU A 160 4.33 -22.52 -11.27
C LEU A 160 4.63 -22.34 -12.76
N VAL A 161 3.65 -22.57 -13.60
CA VAL A 161 3.71 -22.35 -15.05
C VAL A 161 2.86 -21.11 -15.37
N PHE A 162 3.50 -20.10 -15.94
CA PHE A 162 2.82 -18.86 -16.31
C PHE A 162 2.37 -18.88 -17.77
N PRO A 163 1.40 -18.03 -18.17
CA PRO A 163 0.88 -17.99 -19.54
C PRO A 163 1.95 -17.66 -20.60
N ASP A 164 3.05 -17.01 -20.23
CA ASP A 164 4.20 -16.73 -21.09
C ASP A 164 5.12 -17.93 -21.30
N GLY A 165 4.77 -19.10 -20.75
CA GLY A 165 5.56 -20.33 -20.80
C GLY A 165 6.77 -20.34 -19.84
N SER A 166 6.94 -19.30 -19.02
CA SER A 166 7.99 -19.32 -18.00
C SER A 166 7.58 -20.17 -16.80
N GLU A 167 8.55 -20.90 -16.26
CA GLU A 167 8.37 -21.75 -15.09
C GLU A 167 9.15 -21.17 -13.90
N THR A 168 8.55 -21.23 -12.72
CA THR A 168 9.22 -20.84 -11.47
C THR A 168 9.00 -21.93 -10.42
N THR A 169 10.08 -22.55 -9.97
CA THR A 169 10.06 -23.47 -8.83
C THR A 169 10.20 -22.66 -7.53
N LEU A 170 9.30 -22.89 -6.60
CA LEU A 170 9.35 -22.27 -5.28
C LEU A 170 10.26 -23.07 -4.33
N SER A 171 11.52 -23.20 -4.70
CA SER A 171 12.54 -23.75 -3.80
C SER A 171 12.72 -22.80 -2.60
N LYS A 172 12.93 -23.37 -1.41
CA LYS A 172 13.14 -22.76 -0.08
C LYS A 172 13.63 -21.30 -0.15
N ARG A 173 12.70 -20.35 -0.23
CA ARG A 173 13.02 -18.92 -0.27
C ARG A 173 13.10 -18.39 1.15
N SER A 174 14.07 -17.55 1.43
CA SER A 174 14.26 -16.93 2.74
C SER A 174 12.95 -16.28 3.22
N THR A 175 12.42 -16.83 4.30
CA THR A 175 11.29 -16.30 5.07
C THR A 175 11.59 -14.90 5.61
N VAL A 176 10.55 -14.18 6.06
CA VAL A 176 10.71 -12.90 6.80
C VAL A 176 11.71 -13.06 7.96
N GLU A 177 11.78 -14.22 8.59
CA GLU A 177 12.81 -14.58 9.58
C GLU A 177 14.22 -14.50 9.00
N GLY A 178 14.43 -15.02 7.79
CA GLY A 178 15.71 -14.88 7.08
C GLY A 178 16.03 -13.43 6.73
N ALA A 179 15.04 -12.64 6.30
CA ALA A 179 15.23 -11.23 5.97
C ALA A 179 15.53 -10.37 7.20
N VAL A 180 14.88 -10.65 8.33
CA VAL A 180 15.16 -9.98 9.62
C VAL A 180 16.53 -10.38 10.16
N GLN A 181 16.89 -11.66 10.07
CA GLN A 181 18.22 -12.14 10.45
C GLN A 181 19.31 -11.58 9.55
N GLU A 182 19.05 -11.46 8.25
CA GLU A 182 19.99 -10.87 7.30
C GLU A 182 20.14 -9.36 7.51
N PHE A 183 19.06 -8.64 7.82
CA PHE A 183 19.11 -7.24 8.23
C PHE A 183 19.89 -7.06 9.54
N LEU A 184 19.65 -7.90 10.55
CA LEU A 184 20.40 -7.89 11.81
C LEU A 184 21.87 -8.28 11.60
N ARG A 185 22.15 -9.18 10.66
CA ARG A 185 23.50 -9.58 10.26
C ARG A 185 24.25 -8.48 9.52
N LEU A 186 23.55 -7.74 8.64
CA LEU A 186 24.09 -6.56 7.96
C LEU A 186 24.32 -5.40 8.94
N ALA A 187 23.41 -5.18 9.88
CA ALA A 187 23.58 -4.20 10.95
C ALA A 187 24.76 -4.56 11.88
N ARG A 188 24.95 -5.87 12.17
CA ARG A 188 26.11 -6.35 12.92
C ARG A 188 27.42 -6.24 12.15
N ARG A 189 27.41 -6.48 10.81
CA ARG A 189 28.61 -6.31 9.96
C ARG A 189 29.12 -4.87 9.89
N GLN A 190 28.29 -3.87 10.12
CA GLN A 190 28.74 -2.48 10.23
C GLN A 190 29.48 -2.17 11.56
N ILE A 191 29.38 -3.07 12.55
CA ILE A 191 30.02 -2.89 13.86
C ILE A 191 31.31 -3.72 13.97
N GLU A 192 31.44 -4.79 13.18
CA GLU A 192 32.64 -5.63 13.16
C GLU A 192 33.40 -5.50 11.84
N THR A 193 34.22 -4.47 11.72
CA THR A 193 35.38 -4.47 10.83
C THR A 193 36.51 -5.17 11.58
N ASN A 194 36.73 -6.47 11.30
CA ASN A 194 38.04 -7.10 11.11
C ASN A 194 38.01 -8.62 11.27
N PHE A 195 38.67 -9.28 10.29
CA PHE A 195 39.28 -10.62 10.35
C PHE A 195 38.33 -11.83 10.52
N ASP A 196 38.30 -12.85 9.74
CA ASP A 196 39.36 -13.63 9.12
C ASP A 196 38.82 -14.59 8.05
N THR A 197 39.70 -14.94 7.21
CA THR A 197 39.85 -15.89 6.15
C THR A 197 39.37 -17.32 6.44
N THR A 198 38.91 -17.98 5.35
CA THR A 198 39.01 -19.41 5.00
C THR A 198 37.94 -20.36 5.57
N VAL A 199 37.42 -21.12 4.72
CA VAL A 199 37.72 -22.41 4.13
C VAL A 199 36.50 -22.96 3.43
N SER A 200 36.63 -23.15 2.16
CA SER A 200 35.79 -24.02 1.35
C SER A 200 35.88 -25.47 1.88
N THR A 201 34.78 -25.99 2.34
CA THR A 201 34.65 -27.45 2.48
C THR A 201 33.63 -27.94 1.47
N ASN A 202 34.14 -28.54 0.40
CA ASN A 202 33.37 -29.41 -0.47
C ASN A 202 32.81 -30.56 0.39
N SER A 203 31.52 -30.53 0.65
CA SER A 203 30.79 -31.73 1.02
C SER A 203 30.03 -32.19 -0.24
N THR A 204 30.59 -33.21 -0.84
CA THR A 204 29.94 -34.05 -1.84
C THR A 204 28.85 -34.83 -1.13
N ASP A 205 27.66 -34.27 -1.05
CA ASP A 205 26.49 -35.05 -0.67
C ASP A 205 25.95 -35.77 -1.91
N THR A 206 26.13 -37.05 -1.91
CA THR A 206 25.53 -38.02 -2.83
C THR A 206 24.01 -37.87 -2.75
N VAL A 207 23.42 -37.19 -3.71
CA VAL A 207 21.95 -37.13 -3.87
C VAL A 207 21.51 -38.49 -4.35
N ILE A 208 20.95 -39.29 -3.43
CA ILE A 208 20.11 -40.43 -3.78
C ILE A 208 18.87 -39.83 -4.45
N GLY A 209 18.73 -40.05 -5.74
CA GLY A 209 17.58 -39.61 -6.51
C GLY A 209 16.29 -40.25 -5.98
N THR A 210 15.51 -39.46 -5.29
CA THR A 210 14.07 -39.65 -5.20
C THR A 210 13.49 -38.68 -6.23
N ASP A 211 12.98 -39.19 -7.33
CA ASP A 211 12.20 -38.46 -8.32
C ASP A 211 10.96 -37.88 -7.62
N ASN A 212 11.10 -36.70 -7.03
CA ASN A 212 9.97 -35.89 -6.62
C ASN A 212 9.38 -35.31 -7.91
N GLU A 213 8.35 -35.96 -8.44
CA GLU A 213 7.48 -35.38 -9.46
C GLU A 213 6.94 -34.06 -8.93
N THR A 214 7.56 -32.94 -9.32
CA THR A 214 7.03 -31.63 -9.01
C THR A 214 5.75 -31.42 -9.83
N VAL A 215 4.65 -31.18 -9.14
CA VAL A 215 3.36 -30.93 -9.79
C VAL A 215 3.43 -29.58 -10.52
N ARG A 216 3.15 -29.57 -11.82
CA ARG A 216 3.09 -28.35 -12.62
C ARG A 216 1.69 -27.77 -12.57
N VAL A 217 1.57 -26.53 -12.10
CA VAL A 217 0.28 -25.83 -12.00
C VAL A 217 0.32 -24.56 -12.83
N ALA A 218 -0.61 -24.46 -13.78
CA ALA A 218 -0.82 -23.23 -14.55
C ALA A 218 -1.51 -22.18 -13.70
N VAL A 219 -0.90 -20.99 -13.57
CA VAL A 219 -1.39 -19.91 -12.71
C VAL A 219 -1.49 -18.60 -13.47
N LYS A 220 -2.54 -17.81 -13.19
CA LYS A 220 -2.68 -16.44 -13.71
C LYS A 220 -3.43 -15.52 -12.75
N GLY A 221 -3.36 -14.22 -13.01
CA GLY A 221 -4.06 -13.21 -12.23
C GLY A 221 -3.62 -13.14 -10.78
N ILE A 222 -4.59 -12.99 -9.88
CA ILE A 222 -4.37 -12.86 -8.43
C ILE A 222 -3.65 -14.11 -7.89
N GLN A 223 -4.04 -15.29 -8.34
CA GLN A 223 -3.42 -16.55 -7.92
C GLN A 223 -1.92 -16.59 -8.25
N ALA A 224 -1.55 -16.21 -9.48
CA ALA A 224 -0.14 -16.15 -9.89
C ALA A 224 0.67 -15.20 -9.03
N TYR A 225 0.13 -14.01 -8.78
CA TYR A 225 0.78 -12.96 -7.97
C TYR A 225 1.04 -13.42 -6.53
N VAL A 226 0.02 -14.02 -5.91
CA VAL A 226 0.09 -14.44 -4.50
C VAL A 226 1.01 -15.66 -4.33
N GLN A 227 0.89 -16.66 -5.22
CA GLN A 227 1.75 -17.85 -5.16
C GLN A 227 3.21 -17.54 -5.47
N GLU A 228 3.47 -16.57 -6.36
CA GLU A 228 4.85 -16.07 -6.57
C GLU A 228 5.45 -15.41 -5.31
N LEU A 229 4.62 -14.89 -4.40
CA LEU A 229 5.02 -14.43 -3.07
C LEU A 229 5.15 -15.56 -2.03
N SER A 230 5.01 -16.84 -2.46
CA SER A 230 5.05 -18.01 -1.59
C SER A 230 3.88 -18.10 -0.60
N ILE A 231 2.73 -17.55 -0.96
CA ILE A 231 1.49 -17.62 -0.18
C ILE A 231 0.48 -18.49 -0.95
N PRO A 232 -0.11 -19.53 -0.35
CA PRO A 232 -1.18 -20.30 -0.98
C PRO A 232 -2.37 -19.41 -1.36
N SER A 233 -3.00 -19.65 -2.50
CA SER A 233 -4.11 -18.82 -2.99
C SER A 233 -5.31 -18.80 -2.03
N ALA A 234 -5.61 -19.92 -1.38
CA ALA A 234 -6.72 -20.02 -0.43
C ALA A 234 -6.41 -19.35 0.93
N ASP A 235 -5.13 -19.10 1.26
CA ASP A 235 -4.71 -18.43 2.49
C ASP A 235 -4.64 -16.91 2.37
N THR A 236 -4.81 -16.38 1.16
CA THR A 236 -4.59 -14.97 0.84
C THR A 236 -5.36 -14.02 1.76
N PHE A 237 -6.67 -14.22 1.89
CA PHE A 237 -7.52 -13.38 2.74
C PHE A 237 -7.13 -13.48 4.22
N MET A 238 -6.94 -14.70 4.71
CA MET A 238 -6.59 -14.93 6.12
C MET A 238 -5.23 -14.34 6.48
N THR A 239 -4.26 -14.40 5.57
CA THR A 239 -2.94 -13.76 5.73
C THR A 239 -3.08 -12.26 5.91
N VAL A 240 -3.82 -11.60 5.01
CA VAL A 240 -4.04 -10.15 5.09
C VAL A 240 -4.83 -9.77 6.34
N LEU A 241 -5.86 -10.54 6.70
CA LEU A 241 -6.65 -10.33 7.91
C LEU A 241 -5.77 -10.35 9.18
N LEU A 242 -4.91 -11.36 9.31
CA LEU A 242 -4.02 -11.48 10.46
C LEU A 242 -2.98 -10.36 10.52
N ILE A 243 -2.38 -10.00 9.38
CA ILE A 243 -1.46 -8.85 9.30
C ILE A 243 -2.16 -7.56 9.70
N VAL A 244 -3.38 -7.30 9.21
CA VAL A 244 -4.15 -6.12 9.59
C VAL A 244 -4.53 -6.15 11.07
N ALA A 245 -4.89 -7.31 11.63
CA ALA A 245 -5.15 -7.46 13.05
C ALA A 245 -3.92 -7.14 13.91
N ILE A 246 -2.73 -7.59 13.49
CA ILE A 246 -1.45 -7.27 14.16
C ILE A 246 -1.18 -5.75 14.09
N ILE A 247 -1.39 -5.12 12.93
CA ILE A 247 -1.23 -3.67 12.77
C ILE A 247 -2.20 -2.89 13.67
N VAL A 248 -3.47 -3.30 13.72
CA VAL A 248 -4.48 -2.68 14.60
C VAL A 248 -4.08 -2.83 16.07
N ALA A 249 -3.64 -4.02 16.48
CA ALA A 249 -3.15 -4.26 17.85
C ALA A 249 -1.94 -3.37 18.17
N ALA A 250 -0.98 -3.27 17.25
CA ALA A 250 0.20 -2.41 17.42
C ALA A 250 -0.17 -0.92 17.54
N ILE A 251 -1.14 -0.44 16.74
CA ILE A 251 -1.66 0.93 16.84
C ILE A 251 -2.30 1.18 18.21
N VAL A 252 -3.18 0.28 18.65
CA VAL A 252 -3.87 0.41 19.95
C VAL A 252 -2.85 0.43 21.09
N VAL A 253 -1.93 -0.54 21.12
CA VAL A 253 -0.86 -0.62 22.13
C VAL A 253 0.02 0.62 22.08
N GLY A 254 0.42 1.08 20.90
CA GLY A 254 1.23 2.27 20.70
C GLY A 254 0.57 3.54 21.27
N ILE A 255 -0.72 3.76 20.99
CA ILE A 255 -1.47 4.90 21.51
C ILE A 255 -1.62 4.82 23.04
N LEU A 256 -1.89 3.63 23.59
CA LEU A 256 -1.97 3.42 25.03
C LEU A 256 -0.62 3.65 25.71
N LEU A 257 0.47 3.21 25.11
CA LEU A 257 1.83 3.44 25.60
C LEU A 257 2.15 4.94 25.62
N VAL A 258 1.85 5.67 24.55
CA VAL A 258 1.98 7.14 24.52
C VAL A 258 1.16 7.78 25.63
N LYS A 259 -0.08 7.34 25.87
CA LYS A 259 -0.92 7.82 26.98
C LYS A 259 -0.21 7.61 28.33
N VAL A 260 0.31 6.41 28.60
CA VAL A 260 1.01 6.12 29.87
C VAL A 260 2.25 7.00 30.04
N ILE A 261 3.05 7.17 28.99
CA ILE A 261 4.23 8.07 29.02
C ILE A 261 3.81 9.51 29.33
N LEU A 262 2.72 10.00 28.74
CA LEU A 262 2.21 11.35 28.99
C LEU A 262 1.64 11.51 30.41
N GLU A 263 1.02 10.50 30.97
CA GLU A 263 0.56 10.48 32.37
C GLU A 263 1.75 10.54 33.33
N PHE A 264 2.78 9.75 33.05
CA PHE A 264 4.02 9.77 33.83
C PHE A 264 4.71 11.15 33.75
N TRP A 265 4.82 11.73 32.57
CA TRP A 265 5.41 13.08 32.40
C TRP A 265 4.60 14.15 33.12
N ALA A 266 3.29 14.06 33.16
CA ALA A 266 2.44 15.01 33.85
C ALA A 266 2.65 15.03 35.38
N LEU A 267 3.27 14.00 35.97
CA LEU A 267 3.64 13.92 37.38
C LEU A 267 4.89 14.77 37.73
N PHE A 268 5.77 15.00 36.74
CA PHE A 268 7.11 15.57 36.99
C PHE A 268 7.28 17.03 36.52
N GLY A 269 6.33 17.64 35.81
CA GLY A 269 6.55 19.00 35.29
C GLY A 269 5.37 19.69 34.64
N SER A 270 5.61 20.90 34.14
CA SER A 270 4.63 21.71 33.42
C SER A 270 4.26 21.02 32.09
N PHE A 271 2.98 20.70 31.94
CA PHE A 271 2.47 19.93 30.82
C PHE A 271 1.88 20.83 29.72
N PRO A 272 2.28 20.68 28.43
CA PRO A 272 1.74 21.47 27.33
C PRO A 272 0.23 21.23 27.14
N LYS A 273 -0.54 22.32 26.95
CA LYS A 273 -2.02 22.27 26.83
C LYS A 273 -2.51 21.33 25.72
N GLY A 274 -1.81 21.28 24.57
CA GLY A 274 -2.17 20.37 23.44
C GLY A 274 -2.06 18.88 23.79
N LEU A 275 -1.06 18.51 24.60
CA LEU A 275 -0.87 17.13 25.07
C LEU A 275 -1.92 16.73 26.13
N ALA A 276 -2.44 17.69 26.90
CA ALA A 276 -3.52 17.47 27.85
C ALA A 276 -4.85 17.12 27.15
N GLU A 277 -5.14 17.72 26.00
CA GLU A 277 -6.32 17.37 25.19
C GLU A 277 -6.22 15.93 24.64
N PHE A 278 -5.04 15.50 24.17
CA PHE A 278 -4.82 14.12 23.72
C PHE A 278 -5.04 13.11 24.84
N ARG A 279 -4.51 13.39 26.05
CA ARG A 279 -4.69 12.51 27.22
C ARG A 279 -6.16 12.28 27.56
N LYS A 280 -7.03 13.28 27.38
CA LYS A 280 -8.48 13.17 27.58
C LYS A 280 -9.19 12.47 26.43
N GLY A 281 -8.69 12.62 25.18
CA GLY A 281 -9.34 12.17 23.96
C GLY A 281 -8.72 10.93 23.28
N TYR A 282 -7.91 10.12 23.95
CA TYR A 282 -7.17 9.00 23.35
C TYR A 282 -8.06 7.95 22.66
N TRP A 283 -9.28 7.72 23.15
CA TRP A 283 -10.25 6.84 22.47
C TRP A 283 -10.63 7.36 21.09
N GLY A 284 -10.77 8.69 20.97
CA GLY A 284 -11.00 9.33 19.66
C GLY A 284 -9.81 9.17 18.72
N ALA A 285 -8.58 9.22 19.26
CA ALA A 285 -7.37 8.98 18.50
C ALA A 285 -7.29 7.54 17.98
N ILE A 286 -7.61 6.54 18.83
CA ILE A 286 -7.67 5.12 18.43
C ILE A 286 -8.72 4.92 17.33
N ALA A 287 -9.95 5.42 17.52
CA ALA A 287 -11.02 5.30 16.52
C ALA A 287 -10.62 5.95 15.18
N ARG A 288 -9.99 7.12 15.22
CA ARG A 288 -9.51 7.82 14.02
C ARG A 288 -8.41 7.04 13.31
N ALA A 289 -7.44 6.48 14.05
CA ALA A 289 -6.37 5.67 13.50
C ALA A 289 -6.90 4.40 12.80
N ILE A 290 -7.82 3.69 13.45
CA ILE A 290 -8.44 2.50 12.87
C ILE A 290 -9.26 2.86 11.62
N THR A 291 -10.04 3.94 11.65
CA THR A 291 -10.82 4.39 10.48
C THR A 291 -9.90 4.79 9.33
N SER A 292 -8.78 5.43 9.62
CA SER A 292 -7.76 5.79 8.63
C SER A 292 -7.13 4.56 7.99
N LEU A 293 -6.83 3.53 8.78
CA LEU A 293 -6.33 2.25 8.29
C LEU A 293 -7.37 1.54 7.40
N ILE A 294 -8.64 1.55 7.81
CA ILE A 294 -9.75 1.01 6.99
C ILE A 294 -9.81 1.72 5.65
N LEU A 295 -9.78 3.06 5.62
CA LEU A 295 -9.77 3.83 4.38
C LEU A 295 -8.58 3.51 3.49
N LEU A 296 -7.39 3.40 4.08
CA LEU A 296 -6.15 3.09 3.36
C LEU A 296 -6.18 1.72 2.69
N LEU A 297 -6.76 0.73 3.35
CA LEU A 297 -6.77 -0.66 2.90
C LEU A 297 -8.07 -1.05 2.17
N TYR A 298 -9.08 -0.19 2.12
CA TYR A 298 -10.43 -0.56 1.70
C TYR A 298 -10.49 -1.22 0.32
N GLY A 299 -9.81 -0.66 -0.68
CA GLY A 299 -9.79 -1.24 -2.03
C GLY A 299 -9.18 -2.64 -2.09
N ILE A 300 -8.08 -2.85 -1.38
CA ILE A 300 -7.40 -4.15 -1.25
C ILE A 300 -8.25 -5.13 -0.44
N TRP A 301 -8.90 -4.64 0.61
CA TRP A 301 -9.79 -5.46 1.43
C TRP A 301 -10.96 -6.02 0.63
N VAL A 302 -11.63 -5.18 -0.16
CA VAL A 302 -12.70 -5.60 -1.09
C VAL A 302 -12.18 -6.66 -2.05
N LEU A 303 -11.00 -6.45 -2.64
CA LEU A 303 -10.37 -7.40 -3.56
C LEU A 303 -10.22 -8.78 -2.92
N TYR A 304 -9.60 -8.86 -1.74
CA TYR A 304 -9.34 -10.17 -1.12
C TYR A 304 -10.59 -10.82 -0.54
N CYS A 305 -11.58 -10.05 -0.06
CA CYS A 305 -12.87 -10.62 0.35
C CYS A 305 -13.61 -11.25 -0.84
N VAL A 306 -13.67 -10.54 -1.98
CA VAL A 306 -14.32 -11.08 -3.18
C VAL A 306 -13.55 -12.27 -3.74
N PHE A 307 -12.21 -12.23 -3.74
CA PHE A 307 -11.37 -13.35 -4.13
C PHE A 307 -11.59 -14.57 -3.23
N GLN A 308 -11.75 -14.38 -1.91
CA GLN A 308 -12.05 -15.46 -0.97
C GLN A 308 -13.42 -16.11 -1.24
N PHE A 309 -14.42 -15.35 -1.69
CA PHE A 309 -15.72 -15.92 -2.06
C PHE A 309 -15.65 -16.81 -3.30
N THR A 310 -14.78 -16.45 -4.27
CA THR A 310 -14.65 -17.16 -5.54
C THR A 310 -13.69 -18.35 -5.46
N LYS A 311 -12.55 -18.20 -4.80
CA LYS A 311 -11.46 -19.18 -4.77
C LYS A 311 -11.18 -19.81 -3.40
N GLY A 312 -11.79 -19.31 -2.34
CA GLY A 312 -11.63 -19.89 -0.99
C GLY A 312 -12.33 -21.25 -0.88
N ASP A 313 -11.81 -22.11 -0.04
CA ASP A 313 -12.30 -23.48 0.22
C ASP A 313 -12.96 -23.61 1.61
N SER A 314 -12.46 -22.88 2.62
CA SER A 314 -12.98 -22.91 3.99
C SER A 314 -14.26 -22.07 4.14
N TRP A 315 -15.33 -22.67 4.71
CA TRP A 315 -16.56 -21.95 5.00
C TRP A 315 -16.38 -20.85 6.05
N ALA A 316 -15.53 -21.09 7.04
CA ALA A 316 -15.27 -20.11 8.11
C ALA A 316 -14.53 -18.88 7.56
N ALA A 317 -13.53 -19.07 6.68
CA ALA A 317 -12.82 -17.97 6.03
C ALA A 317 -13.77 -17.14 5.12
N LYS A 318 -14.68 -17.79 4.38
CA LYS A 318 -15.73 -17.10 3.59
C LYS A 318 -16.66 -16.28 4.47
N THR A 319 -17.14 -16.84 5.57
CA THR A 319 -18.01 -16.13 6.52
C THR A 319 -17.31 -14.92 7.12
N LEU A 320 -16.05 -15.09 7.52
CA LEU A 320 -15.24 -14.01 8.09
C LEU A 320 -14.95 -12.89 7.06
N ALA A 321 -14.71 -13.26 5.79
CA ALA A 321 -14.60 -12.29 4.71
C ALA A 321 -15.88 -11.48 4.52
N GLY A 322 -17.05 -12.14 4.56
CA GLY A 322 -18.34 -11.46 4.47
C GLY A 322 -18.61 -10.52 5.63
N VAL A 323 -18.38 -10.98 6.86
CA VAL A 323 -18.58 -10.17 8.07
C VAL A 323 -17.67 -8.95 8.09
N THR A 324 -16.39 -9.13 7.79
CA THR A 324 -15.42 -8.02 7.81
C THR A 324 -15.64 -7.03 6.66
N LEU A 325 -16.03 -7.50 5.46
CA LEU A 325 -16.40 -6.63 4.34
C LEU A 325 -17.65 -5.81 4.68
N ALA A 326 -18.68 -6.45 5.24
CA ALA A 326 -19.91 -5.77 5.69
C ALA A 326 -19.62 -4.74 6.79
N LEU A 327 -18.75 -5.08 7.75
CA LEU A 327 -18.35 -4.19 8.84
C LEU A 327 -17.62 -2.96 8.29
N PHE A 328 -16.58 -3.12 7.46
CA PHE A 328 -15.81 -2.01 6.93
C PHE A 328 -16.64 -1.11 6.02
N THR A 329 -17.40 -1.72 5.11
CA THR A 329 -18.31 -0.98 4.22
C THR A 329 -19.40 -0.27 5.03
N GLY A 330 -19.97 -0.92 6.04
CA GLY A 330 -20.96 -0.36 6.94
C GLY A 330 -20.43 0.85 7.72
N ILE A 331 -19.21 0.77 8.26
CA ILE A 331 -18.56 1.89 8.93
C ILE A 331 -18.41 3.09 7.98
N LEU A 332 -17.91 2.87 6.76
CA LEU A 332 -17.70 3.94 5.78
C LEU A 332 -19.04 4.56 5.33
N ILE A 333 -20.07 3.76 5.10
CA ILE A 333 -21.41 4.24 4.77
C ILE A 333 -22.01 5.05 5.93
N LEU A 334 -21.89 4.58 7.18
CA LEU A 334 -22.38 5.30 8.35
C LEU A 334 -21.71 6.66 8.53
N PHE A 335 -20.38 6.73 8.36
CA PHE A 335 -19.66 8.01 8.41
C PHE A 335 -20.08 8.92 7.26
N SER A 336 -20.14 8.42 6.04
CA SER A 336 -20.58 9.18 4.86
C SER A 336 -21.98 9.76 5.05
N TRP A 337 -22.91 8.95 5.55
CA TRP A 337 -24.27 9.37 5.82
C TRP A 337 -24.35 10.43 6.95
N LYS A 338 -23.61 10.24 8.05
CA LYS A 338 -23.55 11.22 9.14
C LYS A 338 -22.98 12.55 8.68
N ILE A 339 -21.88 12.54 7.93
CA ILE A 339 -21.26 13.74 7.37
C ILE A 339 -22.26 14.45 6.43
N TRP A 340 -22.90 13.70 5.53
CA TRP A 340 -23.90 14.24 4.62
C TRP A 340 -25.10 14.86 5.34
N ARG A 341 -25.61 14.18 6.37
CA ARG A 341 -26.71 14.69 7.20
C ARG A 341 -26.29 15.98 7.94
N THR A 342 -25.08 16.02 8.50
CA THR A 342 -24.54 17.20 9.19
C THR A 342 -24.35 18.37 8.23
N ALA A 343 -23.78 18.14 7.05
CA ALA A 343 -23.62 19.18 6.02
C ALA A 343 -24.97 19.74 5.56
N ARG A 344 -25.99 18.88 5.34
CA ARG A 344 -27.35 19.33 5.02
C ARG A 344 -28.00 20.15 6.13
N LYS A 345 -27.75 19.78 7.40
CA LYS A 345 -28.27 20.53 8.57
C LYS A 345 -27.64 21.90 8.63
N LEU A 346 -26.33 22.02 8.53
CA LEU A 346 -25.60 23.29 8.51
C LEU A 346 -26.06 24.19 7.36
N LYS A 347 -26.16 23.66 6.16
CA LYS A 347 -26.67 24.41 4.98
C LYS A 347 -28.08 24.97 5.20
N ARG A 348 -28.95 24.28 5.95
CA ARG A 348 -30.31 24.76 6.26
C ARG A 348 -30.33 25.81 7.37
N MET A 349 -29.40 25.73 8.34
CA MET A 349 -29.39 26.63 9.51
C MET A 349 -28.58 27.90 9.26
N GLU A 350 -27.43 27.77 8.60
CA GLU A 350 -26.45 28.85 8.43
C GLU A 350 -26.34 29.37 6.98
N GLY A 351 -27.03 28.70 6.04
CA GLY A 351 -26.94 29.03 4.61
C GLY A 351 -25.64 28.57 3.94
N ASP A 352 -24.61 28.25 4.71
CA ASP A 352 -23.28 27.81 4.26
C ASP A 352 -22.87 26.49 4.91
N ILE A 353 -21.84 25.86 4.33
CA ILE A 353 -21.24 24.59 4.82
C ILE A 353 -19.99 24.90 5.66
N GLY A 354 -19.66 26.18 5.88
CA GLY A 354 -18.48 26.63 6.63
C GLY A 354 -18.34 25.99 8.01
N GLY A 355 -19.44 25.78 8.72
CA GLY A 355 -19.45 25.13 10.03
C GLY A 355 -18.89 23.70 10.05
N LEU A 356 -18.84 22.98 8.88
CA LEU A 356 -18.18 21.68 8.77
C LEU A 356 -16.66 21.77 9.01
N TYR A 357 -16.04 22.90 8.66
CA TYR A 357 -14.60 23.17 8.80
C TYR A 357 -14.26 24.04 10.01
N GLU A 358 -15.19 24.81 10.52
CA GLU A 358 -14.96 25.80 11.59
C GLU A 358 -15.36 25.28 12.97
N ASP A 359 -16.39 24.42 13.07
CA ASP A 359 -16.80 23.85 14.35
C ASP A 359 -15.83 22.74 14.80
N LYS A 360 -15.08 23.02 15.87
CA LYS A 360 -14.09 22.09 16.47
C LYS A 360 -14.72 20.74 16.83
N SER A 361 -15.98 20.68 17.24
CA SER A 361 -16.63 19.44 17.65
C SER A 361 -16.95 18.52 16.48
N ILE A 362 -17.29 19.09 15.33
CA ILE A 362 -17.55 18.39 14.07
C ILE A 362 -16.24 18.00 13.41
N TRP A 363 -15.30 18.92 13.36
CA TRP A 363 -13.96 18.73 12.80
C TRP A 363 -13.23 17.54 13.42
N VAL A 364 -13.14 17.48 14.75
CA VAL A 364 -12.47 16.38 15.46
C VAL A 364 -13.07 15.01 15.11
N LYS A 365 -14.36 14.93 14.84
CA LYS A 365 -15.05 13.65 14.54
C LYS A 365 -14.94 13.21 13.10
N TYR A 366 -15.00 14.14 12.14
CA TYR A 366 -15.25 13.81 10.73
C TYR A 366 -14.20 14.31 9.75
N SER A 367 -13.25 15.16 10.17
CA SER A 367 -12.25 15.78 9.29
C SER A 367 -11.44 14.78 8.47
N LEU A 368 -11.22 13.56 8.99
CA LEU A 368 -10.48 12.49 8.30
C LEU A 368 -10.93 12.27 6.85
N PHE A 369 -12.22 12.48 6.55
CA PHE A 369 -12.80 12.21 5.24
C PHE A 369 -12.69 13.40 4.27
N TYR A 370 -12.76 14.63 4.76
CA TYR A 370 -12.88 15.83 3.91
C TYR A 370 -11.80 16.89 4.13
N GLU A 371 -10.92 16.70 5.12
CA GLU A 371 -9.87 17.66 5.50
C GLU A 371 -8.96 18.06 4.34
N SER A 372 -8.67 17.13 3.42
CA SER A 372 -7.81 17.38 2.27
C SER A 372 -8.48 18.17 1.15
N TYR A 373 -9.81 18.30 1.20
CA TYR A 373 -10.60 18.88 0.13
C TYR A 373 -11.04 20.32 0.44
N ARG A 374 -11.28 21.09 -0.62
CA ARG A 374 -11.83 22.45 -0.54
C ARG A 374 -13.28 22.40 -0.03
N ARG A 375 -13.76 23.48 0.58
CA ARG A 375 -15.13 23.59 1.13
C ARG A 375 -16.21 23.24 0.11
N ASP A 376 -16.05 23.68 -1.16
CA ASP A 376 -17.04 23.41 -2.22
C ASP A 376 -17.08 21.96 -2.66
N TYR A 377 -16.01 21.21 -2.45
CA TYR A 377 -15.82 19.83 -2.93
C TYR A 377 -15.70 18.81 -1.78
N TRP A 378 -16.21 19.13 -0.60
CA TRP A 378 -16.17 18.24 0.58
C TRP A 378 -16.74 16.83 0.30
N TRP A 379 -17.70 16.70 -0.62
CA TRP A 379 -18.40 15.47 -0.97
C TRP A 379 -17.55 14.47 -1.79
N ILE A 380 -16.38 14.86 -2.31
CA ILE A 380 -15.55 14.04 -3.20
C ILE A 380 -15.01 12.78 -2.52
N PHE A 381 -14.96 12.74 -1.19
CA PHE A 381 -14.60 11.51 -0.48
C PHE A 381 -15.57 10.36 -0.79
N VAL A 382 -16.85 10.62 -1.09
CA VAL A 382 -17.83 9.58 -1.44
C VAL A 382 -17.49 8.89 -2.77
N PRO A 383 -17.31 9.61 -3.89
CA PRO A 383 -16.81 9.01 -5.12
C PRO A 383 -15.47 8.29 -4.96
N THR A 384 -14.58 8.78 -4.10
CA THR A 384 -13.29 8.13 -3.83
C THR A 384 -13.48 6.78 -3.15
N ILE A 385 -14.39 6.64 -2.19
CA ILE A 385 -14.73 5.37 -1.56
C ILE A 385 -15.35 4.40 -2.58
N ILE A 386 -16.27 4.89 -3.42
CA ILE A 386 -16.89 4.09 -4.49
C ILE A 386 -15.82 3.62 -5.50
N TYR A 387 -14.91 4.51 -5.88
CA TYR A 387 -13.78 4.17 -6.77
C TYR A 387 -12.94 3.02 -6.19
N MET A 388 -12.56 3.09 -4.92
CA MET A 388 -11.78 2.02 -4.25
C MET A 388 -12.55 0.70 -4.22
N PHE A 389 -13.85 0.75 -3.91
CA PHE A 389 -14.72 -0.42 -3.92
C PHE A 389 -14.79 -1.07 -5.31
N VAL A 390 -15.15 -0.29 -6.32
CA VAL A 390 -15.32 -0.78 -7.70
C VAL A 390 -14.01 -1.34 -8.24
N LYS A 391 -12.90 -0.66 -7.98
CA LYS A 391 -11.56 -1.10 -8.38
C LYS A 391 -11.21 -2.48 -7.82
N GLY A 392 -11.37 -2.69 -6.52
CA GLY A 392 -11.11 -3.98 -5.88
C GLY A 392 -12.08 -5.06 -6.32
N PHE A 393 -13.37 -4.72 -6.42
CA PHE A 393 -14.42 -5.66 -6.83
C PHE A 393 -14.22 -6.16 -8.26
N VAL A 394 -13.98 -5.27 -9.22
CA VAL A 394 -13.78 -5.64 -10.63
C VAL A 394 -12.57 -6.55 -10.80
N LEU A 395 -11.47 -6.25 -10.10
CA LEU A 395 -10.25 -7.02 -10.19
C LEU A 395 -10.44 -8.47 -9.71
N ALA A 396 -11.19 -8.66 -8.63
CA ALA A 396 -11.44 -10.00 -8.08
C ALA A 396 -12.60 -10.73 -8.77
N ALA A 397 -13.69 -10.03 -9.13
CA ALA A 397 -14.86 -10.64 -9.73
C ALA A 397 -14.62 -11.11 -11.18
N ALA A 398 -13.75 -10.41 -11.91
CA ALA A 398 -13.38 -10.77 -13.27
C ALA A 398 -12.05 -11.56 -13.33
N ASP A 399 -11.60 -12.16 -12.22
CA ASP A 399 -10.39 -12.98 -12.19
C ASP A 399 -10.46 -14.13 -13.21
N GLY A 400 -9.39 -14.30 -13.97
CA GLY A 400 -9.34 -15.23 -15.10
C GLY A 400 -9.67 -14.61 -16.46
N ASN A 401 -10.31 -13.44 -16.51
CA ASN A 401 -10.66 -12.74 -17.75
C ASN A 401 -9.92 -11.39 -17.86
N GLY A 402 -8.69 -11.43 -18.38
CA GLY A 402 -7.81 -10.26 -18.47
C GLY A 402 -8.38 -9.10 -19.28
N MET A 403 -9.13 -9.39 -20.35
CA MET A 403 -9.76 -8.34 -21.17
C MET A 403 -10.78 -7.53 -20.36
N THR A 404 -11.70 -8.21 -19.70
CA THR A 404 -12.74 -7.57 -18.87
C THR A 404 -12.12 -6.79 -17.72
N GLN A 405 -11.13 -7.36 -17.03
CA GLN A 405 -10.42 -6.68 -15.96
C GLN A 405 -9.76 -5.39 -16.45
N THR A 406 -9.00 -5.45 -17.54
CA THR A 406 -8.21 -4.31 -18.01
C THR A 406 -9.11 -3.18 -18.54
N ILE A 407 -10.16 -3.52 -19.33
CA ILE A 407 -11.10 -2.51 -19.84
C ILE A 407 -11.87 -1.85 -18.69
N ALA A 408 -12.40 -2.64 -17.76
CA ALA A 408 -13.15 -2.09 -16.64
C ALA A 408 -12.26 -1.22 -15.73
N GLN A 409 -11.01 -1.65 -15.46
CA GLN A 409 -10.03 -0.84 -14.72
C GLN A 409 -9.71 0.47 -15.47
N LEU A 410 -9.54 0.43 -16.79
CA LEU A 410 -9.28 1.63 -17.59
C LEU A 410 -10.43 2.63 -17.49
N ILE A 411 -11.67 2.14 -17.55
CA ILE A 411 -12.86 2.98 -17.38
C ILE A 411 -12.89 3.61 -15.98
N VAL A 412 -12.65 2.82 -14.94
CA VAL A 412 -12.66 3.28 -13.54
C VAL A 412 -11.58 4.34 -13.29
N GLU A 413 -10.35 4.09 -13.76
CA GLU A 413 -9.23 5.04 -13.63
C GLU A 413 -9.48 6.31 -14.47
N GLY A 414 -10.05 6.16 -15.67
CA GLY A 414 -10.41 7.28 -16.54
C GLY A 414 -11.49 8.17 -15.95
N LEU A 415 -12.54 7.59 -15.38
CA LEU A 415 -13.61 8.35 -14.70
C LEU A 415 -13.06 9.12 -13.49
N MET A 416 -12.18 8.50 -12.71
CA MET A 416 -11.52 9.18 -11.59
C MET A 416 -10.63 10.34 -12.06
N LEU A 417 -9.89 10.15 -13.16
CA LEU A 417 -9.07 11.21 -13.76
C LEU A 417 -9.94 12.39 -14.22
N ILE A 418 -11.05 12.13 -14.91
CA ILE A 418 -12.00 13.17 -15.36
C ILE A 418 -12.53 13.93 -14.14
N LEU A 419 -12.93 13.22 -13.08
CA LEU A 419 -13.43 13.83 -11.85
C LEU A 419 -12.38 14.76 -11.23
N LEU A 420 -11.11 14.33 -11.13
CA LEU A 420 -10.02 15.13 -10.55
C LEU A 420 -9.66 16.34 -11.41
N LEU A 421 -9.65 16.21 -12.75
CA LEU A 421 -9.38 17.31 -13.66
C LEU A 421 -10.48 18.39 -13.61
N TRP A 422 -11.74 17.95 -13.52
CA TRP A 422 -12.89 18.85 -13.46
C TRP A 422 -12.98 19.57 -12.12
N SER A 423 -12.93 18.83 -11.02
CA SER A 423 -13.19 19.39 -9.69
C SER A 423 -11.97 20.08 -9.06
N ARG A 424 -10.76 19.59 -9.32
CA ARG A 424 -9.52 20.04 -8.65
C ARG A 424 -9.74 20.23 -7.14
N PRO A 425 -10.11 19.16 -6.45
CA PRO A 425 -10.76 19.24 -5.14
C PRO A 425 -9.83 19.61 -3.99
N TYR A 426 -8.52 19.42 -4.14
CA TYR A 426 -7.58 19.65 -3.07
C TYR A 426 -7.40 21.15 -2.77
N GLU A 427 -7.29 21.49 -1.50
CA GLU A 427 -7.12 22.86 -1.04
C GLU A 427 -5.85 23.51 -1.59
N ARG A 428 -4.75 22.73 -1.64
CA ARG A 428 -3.46 23.19 -2.18
C ARG A 428 -3.33 22.89 -3.67
N LYS A 429 -2.81 23.85 -4.42
CA LYS A 429 -2.51 23.67 -5.86
C LYS A 429 -1.53 22.51 -6.09
N SER A 430 -0.51 22.36 -5.23
CA SER A 430 0.45 21.27 -5.30
C SER A 430 -0.19 19.89 -5.08
N GLY A 431 -1.12 19.77 -4.14
CA GLY A 431 -1.88 18.53 -3.94
C GLY A 431 -2.69 18.13 -5.16
N ASN A 432 -3.35 19.10 -5.82
CA ASN A 432 -4.06 18.83 -7.08
C ASN A 432 -3.10 18.33 -8.17
N VAL A 433 -1.93 18.97 -8.34
CA VAL A 433 -0.95 18.57 -9.36
C VAL A 433 -0.43 17.16 -9.09
N ILE A 434 -0.01 16.85 -7.85
CA ILE A 434 0.51 15.52 -7.49
C ILE A 434 -0.54 14.44 -7.74
N ASN A 435 -1.77 14.62 -7.26
CA ASN A 435 -2.81 13.62 -7.41
C ASN A 435 -3.25 13.44 -8.86
N ILE A 436 -3.28 14.51 -9.66
CA ILE A 436 -3.55 14.42 -11.11
C ILE A 436 -2.41 13.66 -11.81
N ILE A 437 -1.14 13.95 -11.51
CA ILE A 437 -0.01 13.22 -12.09
C ILE A 437 -0.07 11.73 -11.74
N ILE A 438 -0.30 11.39 -10.47
CA ILE A 438 -0.46 9.99 -10.03
C ILE A 438 -1.59 9.32 -10.82
N GLN A 439 -2.73 10.00 -10.98
CA GLN A 439 -3.87 9.44 -11.66
C GLN A 439 -3.65 9.28 -13.18
N VAL A 440 -2.96 10.24 -13.82
CA VAL A 440 -2.54 10.13 -15.23
C VAL A 440 -1.64 8.92 -15.44
N VAL A 441 -0.65 8.72 -14.55
CA VAL A 441 0.26 7.57 -14.65
C VAL A 441 -0.49 6.25 -14.38
N ARG A 442 -1.51 6.24 -13.51
CA ARG A 442 -2.37 5.05 -13.33
C ARG A 442 -3.14 4.71 -14.60
N VAL A 443 -3.79 5.68 -15.24
CA VAL A 443 -4.49 5.47 -16.52
C VAL A 443 -3.52 4.97 -17.58
N LEU A 444 -2.36 5.61 -17.73
CA LEU A 444 -1.34 5.22 -18.69
C LEU A 444 -0.81 3.80 -18.41
N SER A 445 -0.61 3.46 -17.13
CA SER A 445 -0.19 2.10 -16.74
C SER A 445 -1.21 1.05 -17.16
N VAL A 446 -2.50 1.28 -16.91
CA VAL A 446 -3.56 0.33 -17.31
C VAL A 446 -3.69 0.27 -18.84
N ALA A 447 -3.54 1.40 -19.55
CA ALA A 447 -3.50 1.41 -21.01
C ALA A 447 -2.32 0.61 -21.58
N CYS A 448 -1.14 0.69 -20.96
CA CYS A 448 0.00 -0.16 -21.34
C CYS A 448 -0.26 -1.65 -21.03
N ILE A 449 -0.97 -1.96 -19.93
CA ILE A 449 -1.32 -3.34 -19.57
C ILE A 449 -2.26 -3.97 -20.59
N LEU A 450 -3.06 -3.19 -21.31
CA LEU A 450 -3.91 -3.67 -22.39
C LEU A 450 -3.13 -4.41 -23.48
N VAL A 451 -1.86 -4.06 -23.69
CA VAL A 451 -0.95 -4.73 -24.64
C VAL A 451 -0.65 -6.19 -24.22
N PHE A 452 -0.79 -6.52 -22.92
CA PHE A 452 -0.53 -7.88 -22.41
C PHE A 452 -1.76 -8.79 -22.45
N VAL A 453 -2.89 -8.28 -22.92
CA VAL A 453 -4.12 -9.07 -23.05
C VAL A 453 -3.98 -10.07 -24.18
N GLU A 454 -4.21 -11.36 -23.87
CA GLU A 454 -4.01 -12.47 -24.81
C GLU A 454 -4.81 -12.34 -26.11
N GLN A 455 -6.03 -11.81 -26.02
CA GLN A 455 -6.96 -11.67 -27.14
C GLN A 455 -6.44 -10.78 -28.27
N PHE A 456 -5.48 -9.91 -28.00
CA PHE A 456 -4.90 -9.05 -29.04
C PHE A 456 -3.78 -9.70 -29.84
N GLY A 457 -3.28 -10.88 -29.43
CA GLY A 457 -2.26 -11.64 -30.16
C GLY A 457 -0.95 -10.86 -30.40
N ILE A 458 -0.60 -9.92 -29.51
CA ILE A 458 0.55 -9.04 -29.69
C ILE A 458 1.86 -9.83 -29.51
N ALA A 459 2.82 -9.60 -30.40
CA ALA A 459 4.11 -10.29 -30.38
C ALA A 459 4.83 -10.11 -29.02
N GLN A 460 5.45 -11.17 -28.52
CA GLN A 460 6.14 -11.17 -27.22
C GLN A 460 7.25 -10.12 -27.12
N THR A 461 7.93 -9.80 -28.22
CA THR A 461 8.92 -8.71 -28.27
C THR A 461 8.30 -7.36 -27.90
N THR A 462 7.14 -7.04 -28.46
CA THR A 462 6.39 -5.82 -28.17
C THR A 462 5.91 -5.83 -26.71
N GLN A 463 5.43 -6.96 -26.20
CA GLN A 463 5.04 -7.10 -24.78
C GLN A 463 6.25 -6.84 -23.86
N THR A 464 7.41 -7.41 -24.15
CA THR A 464 8.63 -7.19 -23.34
C THR A 464 9.06 -5.72 -23.34
N VAL A 465 9.08 -5.08 -24.52
CA VAL A 465 9.42 -3.64 -24.63
C VAL A 465 8.41 -2.79 -23.85
N THR A 466 7.11 -3.04 -23.99
CA THR A 466 6.06 -2.34 -23.24
C THR A 466 6.21 -2.55 -21.74
N GLY A 467 6.59 -3.77 -21.30
CA GLY A 467 6.88 -4.06 -19.90
C GLY A 467 8.03 -3.22 -19.33
N VAL A 468 9.11 -3.09 -20.08
CA VAL A 468 10.26 -2.24 -19.68
C VAL A 468 9.87 -0.76 -19.63
N VAL A 469 9.11 -0.27 -20.61
CA VAL A 469 8.59 1.11 -20.63
C VAL A 469 7.69 1.37 -19.43
N LEU A 470 6.81 0.42 -19.11
CA LEU A 470 5.92 0.53 -17.96
C LEU A 470 6.70 0.59 -16.63
N ILE A 471 7.72 -0.25 -16.47
CA ILE A 471 8.64 -0.19 -15.32
C ILE A 471 9.31 1.18 -15.24
N ALA A 472 9.82 1.70 -16.35
CA ALA A 472 10.49 3.00 -16.38
C ALA A 472 9.56 4.13 -15.95
N ILE A 473 8.32 4.17 -16.43
CA ILE A 473 7.32 5.19 -16.07
C ILE A 473 6.98 5.10 -14.58
N GLN A 474 6.71 3.89 -14.08
CA GLN A 474 6.34 3.68 -12.67
C GLN A 474 7.51 3.98 -11.73
N SER A 475 8.73 3.60 -12.09
CA SER A 475 9.94 3.90 -11.32
C SER A 475 10.28 5.39 -11.33
N ALA A 476 10.10 6.08 -12.46
CA ALA A 476 10.31 7.51 -12.56
C ALA A 476 9.35 8.27 -11.61
N LEU A 477 8.06 7.94 -11.61
CA LEU A 477 7.11 8.56 -10.68
C LEU A 477 7.47 8.26 -9.23
N THR A 478 7.83 7.00 -8.91
CA THR A 478 8.27 6.62 -7.56
C THR A 478 9.49 7.43 -7.13
N GLY A 479 10.46 7.61 -8.03
CA GLY A 479 11.64 8.44 -7.78
C GLY A 479 11.29 9.91 -7.54
N ILE A 480 10.39 10.49 -8.32
CA ILE A 480 9.91 11.86 -8.12
C ILE A 480 9.25 12.01 -6.74
N LEU A 481 8.36 11.08 -6.37
CA LEU A 481 7.72 11.10 -5.05
C LEU A 481 8.74 10.98 -3.91
N ALA A 482 9.74 10.12 -4.05
CA ALA A 482 10.83 9.96 -3.08
C ALA A 482 11.67 11.24 -2.94
N ILE A 483 12.02 11.89 -4.05
CA ILE A 483 12.75 13.16 -4.05
C ILE A 483 11.94 14.27 -3.36
N LEU A 484 10.63 14.35 -3.64
CA LEU A 484 9.75 15.32 -2.99
C LEU A 484 9.67 15.11 -1.48
N ILE A 485 9.61 13.85 -1.02
CA ILE A 485 9.64 13.51 0.41
C ILE A 485 10.97 13.92 1.03
N ALA A 486 12.09 13.54 0.42
CA ALA A 486 13.43 13.87 0.91
C ALA A 486 13.65 15.39 0.97
N TRP A 487 13.25 16.12 -0.05
CA TRP A 487 13.31 17.58 -0.09
C TRP A 487 12.54 18.22 1.07
N ASN A 488 11.33 17.73 1.32
CA ASN A 488 10.52 18.22 2.44
C ASN A 488 11.10 17.86 3.80
N ALA A 489 11.73 16.69 3.93
CA ALA A 489 12.46 16.31 5.13
C ALA A 489 13.60 17.30 5.42
N ILE A 490 14.40 17.62 4.42
CA ILE A 490 15.50 18.58 4.53
C ILE A 490 14.96 19.97 4.91
N LEU A 491 13.89 20.44 4.24
CA LEU A 491 13.29 21.72 4.55
C LEU A 491 12.71 21.76 5.98
N ALA A 492 12.12 20.67 6.45
CA ALA A 492 11.61 20.58 7.84
C ALA A 492 12.73 20.62 8.88
N CYS A 493 13.88 20.03 8.57
CA CYS A 493 15.05 20.08 9.46
C CYS A 493 15.80 21.41 9.43
N CYS A 494 15.87 22.08 8.25
CA CYS A 494 16.69 23.28 8.07
C CYS A 494 15.93 24.59 8.37
N LYS A 495 14.60 24.62 8.30
CA LYS A 495 13.81 25.86 8.56
C LYS A 495 13.38 25.94 10.02
N GLU A 496 13.81 27.01 10.70
CA GLU A 496 13.24 27.39 11.99
C GLU A 496 11.71 27.53 11.87
N ASN A 497 11.00 26.95 12.83
CA ASN A 497 9.54 27.03 12.90
C ASN A 497 9.09 28.51 12.84
N PRO A 498 8.26 28.91 11.87
CA PRO A 498 7.83 30.32 11.73
C PRO A 498 7.11 30.85 12.98
N HIS A 499 6.52 29.95 13.78
CA HIS A 499 5.93 30.31 15.07
C HIS A 499 6.98 30.65 16.13
N VAL A 500 8.15 30.02 16.12
CA VAL A 500 9.27 30.36 17.00
C VAL A 500 9.83 31.73 16.59
N LYS A 501 9.94 31.99 15.28
CA LYS A 501 10.35 33.26 14.73
C LYS A 501 9.37 34.38 15.11
N ARG A 502 8.06 34.18 14.91
CA ARG A 502 7.03 35.15 15.36
C ARG A 502 7.04 35.40 16.88
N ARG A 503 7.26 34.34 17.68
CA ARG A 503 7.39 34.49 19.13
C ARG A 503 8.64 35.29 19.52
N LYS A 504 9.76 35.05 18.86
CA LYS A 504 11.00 35.84 19.03
C LYS A 504 10.75 37.31 18.63
N GLU A 505 10.07 37.56 17.51
CA GLU A 505 9.71 38.90 17.05
C GLU A 505 8.75 39.58 18.03
N MET A 506 7.68 38.92 18.48
CA MET A 506 6.76 39.48 19.48
C MET A 506 7.44 39.73 20.85
N GLY A 507 8.34 38.83 21.27
CA GLY A 507 9.13 39.01 22.49
C GLY A 507 10.10 40.19 22.38
N MET A 508 10.66 40.45 21.21
CA MET A 508 11.53 41.58 20.93
C MET A 508 10.75 42.93 20.94
N TYR A 509 9.53 42.93 20.36
CA TYR A 509 8.64 44.12 20.43
C TYR A 509 8.14 44.40 21.83
N SER A 510 7.85 43.39 22.65
CA SER A 510 7.48 43.52 24.06
C SER A 510 8.64 44.09 24.90
N GLY A 511 9.88 43.65 24.64
CA GLY A 511 11.07 44.21 25.30
C GLY A 511 11.37 45.67 24.94
N PHE A 512 11.08 46.10 23.73
CA PHE A 512 11.27 47.47 23.27
C PHE A 512 10.20 48.45 23.81
N SER A 513 8.98 47.93 24.10
CA SER A 513 7.90 48.74 24.66
C SER A 513 8.12 49.10 26.15
N ILE A 514 8.87 48.26 26.88
CA ILE A 514 9.18 48.52 28.32
C ILE A 514 10.33 49.53 28.49
N CYS A 515 11.19 49.70 27.49
CA CYS A 515 12.27 50.70 27.55
C CYS A 515 11.86 52.14 27.17
N LYS A 516 10.59 52.39 26.77
CA LYS A 516 10.11 53.73 26.41
C LYS A 516 9.28 54.43 27.52
N VAL A 517 9.14 53.81 28.68
CA VAL A 517 8.48 54.42 29.86
C VAL A 517 9.48 54.40 31.01
N LYS A 518 10.51 55.26 30.91
CA LYS A 518 11.28 55.79 31.99
C LYS A 518 11.75 57.21 31.64
#